data_d630bef5bffab7eb1ea850700e2e6cd5
#
_entry.id   d630bef5bffab7eb1ea850700e2e6cd5
#
_cell.length_a   1.000
_cell.length_b   1.000
_cell.length_c   1.000
_cell.angle_alpha   90.00
_cell.angle_beta   90.00
_cell.angle_gamma   90.00
#
_symmetry.space_group_name_H-M   'P 1'
#
loop_
_entity.id
_entity.type
_entity.pdbx_description
1 polymer ?
#
loop_
_entity_poly.entity_id
_entity_poly.type
_entity_poly.pdbx_seq_one_letter_code
_entity_poly.pdbx_strand_id
1 'polypeptide(L)'
;SYDYAGAMSGALVADGKEVISKGETTSTKDKDQNAALVKNSGTLKITNGELTKSGDDEDGDNCNFYGINSILLSAGKNSKAYISGSTLSADSTGSNGLFATDNGKIYANTDSINTTSDNSRGIDATYGGTVIGNKMTISTQEDHSAALATDRGGGNVSATNSTLKTAGSGSPLIYSTGDIEVDNVTGTATGSQIAGIEGLNRILIYNSYLTSENKKTTGSDPVANAVILYQSTSGDADTSTDKSAVFQAVDSNLKSSITSGAFFYVTNTSSNVYLEDTKLNYD
;
A
#
# COMPACT_ATOMS: atom_id res chain seq x y z
N SER A 1 8.98 -17.03 4.62
CA SER A 1 7.85 -17.46 5.47
C SER A 1 7.60 -16.45 6.58
N TYR A 2 6.37 -16.36 7.02
CA TYR A 2 5.98 -15.51 8.12
C TYR A 2 6.62 -16.05 9.42
N ASP A 3 7.35 -15.21 10.12
CA ASP A 3 8.08 -15.63 11.32
C ASP A 3 8.06 -14.59 12.45
N TYR A 4 7.11 -13.65 12.42
CA TYR A 4 6.99 -12.67 13.49
C TYR A 4 6.53 -13.36 14.79
N ALA A 5 7.35 -13.28 15.81
CA ALA A 5 7.10 -13.87 17.13
C ALA A 5 6.90 -12.82 18.23
N GLY A 6 6.88 -11.55 17.86
CA GLY A 6 6.70 -10.45 18.81
C GLY A 6 5.24 -10.27 19.24
N ALA A 7 5.02 -9.38 20.18
CA ALA A 7 3.69 -9.02 20.63
C ALA A 7 2.99 -8.13 19.61
N MET A 8 1.67 -8.26 19.54
CA MET A 8 0.78 -7.35 18.82
C MET A 8 -0.20 -6.75 19.82
N SER A 9 -0.36 -5.44 19.77
CA SER A 9 -1.30 -4.73 20.65
C SER A 9 -2.07 -3.66 19.89
N GLY A 10 -3.25 -3.33 20.36
CA GLY A 10 -4.10 -2.31 19.77
C GLY A 10 -4.94 -1.61 20.83
N ALA A 11 -5.36 -0.38 20.53
CA ALA A 11 -6.32 0.31 21.39
C ALA A 11 -7.71 -0.34 21.28
N LEU A 12 -8.06 -0.83 20.10
CA LEU A 12 -9.28 -1.60 19.83
C LEU A 12 -8.84 -2.95 19.26
N VAL A 13 -9.25 -4.06 19.87
CA VAL A 13 -8.78 -5.39 19.47
C VAL A 13 -9.96 -6.36 19.31
N ALA A 14 -9.99 -7.05 18.18
CA ALA A 14 -10.82 -8.23 17.98
C ALA A 14 -9.91 -9.47 17.99
N ASP A 15 -9.84 -10.14 19.11
CA ASP A 15 -8.99 -11.29 19.34
C ASP A 15 -9.86 -12.55 19.45
N GLY A 16 -9.94 -13.32 18.35
CA GLY A 16 -10.69 -14.56 18.29
C GLY A 16 -12.21 -14.42 18.39
N LYS A 17 -12.75 -13.22 18.30
CA LYS A 17 -14.18 -12.96 18.43
C LYS A 17 -14.58 -11.78 17.54
N GLU A 18 -15.89 -11.56 17.41
CA GLU A 18 -16.43 -10.39 16.73
C GLU A 18 -16.48 -9.19 17.66
N VAL A 19 -16.00 -8.04 17.15
CA VAL A 19 -16.10 -6.75 17.82
C VAL A 19 -16.70 -5.75 16.81
N ILE A 20 -17.67 -4.97 17.26
CA ILE A 20 -18.36 -3.96 16.47
C ILE A 20 -18.11 -2.59 17.08
N SER A 21 -17.68 -1.63 16.26
CA SER A 21 -17.45 -0.24 16.64
C SER A 21 -18.17 0.69 15.69
N LYS A 22 -19.06 1.50 16.20
CA LYS A 22 -19.89 2.43 15.40
C LYS A 22 -19.76 3.84 15.92
N GLY A 23 -19.34 4.78 15.05
CA GLY A 23 -19.27 6.19 15.39
C GLY A 23 -18.25 6.52 16.48
N GLU A 24 -17.28 5.67 16.72
CA GLU A 24 -16.31 5.81 17.81
C GLU A 24 -15.03 6.48 17.34
N THR A 25 -14.38 7.19 18.26
CA THR A 25 -12.99 7.63 18.09
C THR A 25 -12.08 6.61 18.75
N THR A 26 -11.14 6.09 17.96
CA THR A 26 -10.15 5.11 18.42
C THR A 26 -8.78 5.69 18.18
N SER A 27 -7.98 5.86 19.23
CA SER A 27 -6.67 6.48 19.11
C SER A 27 -5.63 5.81 19.99
N THR A 28 -4.37 5.90 19.57
CA THR A 28 -3.24 5.50 20.39
C THR A 28 -2.07 6.45 20.13
N LYS A 29 -1.26 6.67 21.16
CA LYS A 29 0.00 7.40 21.12
C LYS A 29 1.19 6.51 21.46
N ASP A 30 0.93 5.23 21.70
CA ASP A 30 1.96 4.31 22.16
C ASP A 30 2.77 3.79 20.97
N LYS A 31 4.07 3.73 21.13
CA LYS A 31 4.97 3.13 20.15
C LYS A 31 4.59 1.67 19.90
N ASP A 32 4.70 1.25 18.65
CA ASP A 32 4.43 -0.12 18.19
C ASP A 32 3.00 -0.62 18.44
N GLN A 33 2.10 0.22 18.93
CA GLN A 33 0.70 -0.15 19.11
C GLN A 33 -0.13 0.24 17.89
N ASN A 34 -0.96 -0.66 17.41
CA ASN A 34 -1.97 -0.36 16.39
C ASN A 34 -3.15 0.41 17.03
N ALA A 35 -3.80 1.30 16.30
CA ALA A 35 -5.05 1.88 16.77
C ALA A 35 -6.12 0.78 16.83
N ALA A 36 -6.20 -0.06 15.80
CA ALA A 36 -7.12 -1.20 15.77
C ALA A 36 -6.39 -2.45 15.27
N LEU A 37 -6.73 -3.60 15.85
CA LEU A 37 -6.07 -4.87 15.59
C LEU A 37 -7.08 -6.01 15.51
N VAL A 38 -6.94 -6.86 14.51
CA VAL A 38 -7.67 -8.13 14.40
C VAL A 38 -6.65 -9.26 14.38
N LYS A 39 -6.84 -10.26 15.23
CA LYS A 39 -5.97 -11.43 15.28
C LYS A 39 -6.73 -12.68 15.74
N ASN A 40 -6.08 -13.83 15.60
CA ASN A 40 -6.61 -15.12 16.04
C ASN A 40 -8.01 -15.42 15.51
N SER A 41 -8.21 -15.21 14.20
CA SER A 41 -9.50 -15.44 13.54
C SER A 41 -10.63 -14.53 14.03
N GLY A 42 -10.30 -13.37 14.59
CA GLY A 42 -11.29 -12.36 14.99
C GLY A 42 -11.93 -11.68 13.79
N THR A 43 -13.01 -10.97 14.06
CA THR A 43 -13.69 -10.12 13.08
C THR A 43 -13.94 -8.77 13.72
N LEU A 44 -13.49 -7.70 13.07
CA LEU A 44 -13.69 -6.33 13.52
C LEU A 44 -14.53 -5.58 12.47
N LYS A 45 -15.64 -5.01 12.91
CA LYS A 45 -16.51 -4.19 12.05
C LYS A 45 -16.53 -2.76 12.56
N ILE A 46 -15.99 -1.84 11.75
CA ILE A 46 -15.91 -0.41 12.08
C ILE A 46 -16.79 0.36 11.10
N THR A 47 -17.71 1.18 11.61
CA THR A 47 -18.57 2.05 10.80
C THR A 47 -18.48 3.48 11.32
N ASN A 48 -18.24 4.44 10.43
CA ASN A 48 -18.21 5.87 10.78
C ASN A 48 -17.27 6.16 11.96
N GLY A 49 -16.13 5.47 11.98
CA GLY A 49 -15.11 5.64 13.00
C GLY A 49 -14.10 6.72 12.62
N GLU A 50 -13.41 7.21 13.65
CA GLU A 50 -12.25 8.08 13.50
C GLU A 50 -11.07 7.39 14.19
N LEU A 51 -10.10 6.93 13.41
CA LEU A 51 -8.93 6.22 13.92
C LEU A 51 -7.70 7.12 13.77
N THR A 52 -7.02 7.38 14.88
CA THR A 52 -5.84 8.23 14.88
C THR A 52 -4.66 7.50 15.54
N LYS A 53 -3.50 7.63 14.94
CA LYS A 53 -2.28 6.99 15.38
C LYS A 53 -1.15 8.02 15.49
N SER A 54 -0.58 8.13 16.68
CA SER A 54 0.71 8.75 16.95
C SER A 54 1.61 7.70 17.59
N GLY A 55 2.88 8.03 17.81
CA GLY A 55 3.86 7.08 18.33
C GLY A 55 4.55 6.31 17.23
N ASP A 56 5.86 6.46 17.18
CA ASP A 56 6.70 5.89 16.14
C ASP A 56 6.88 4.38 16.31
N ASP A 57 7.22 3.69 15.22
CA ASP A 57 7.72 2.34 15.30
C ASP A 57 9.12 2.34 15.94
N GLU A 58 9.46 1.26 16.62
CA GLU A 58 10.81 1.03 17.15
C GLU A 58 11.67 0.21 16.20
N ASP A 59 11.03 -0.51 15.26
CA ASP A 59 11.71 -1.39 14.31
C ASP A 59 11.04 -1.29 12.94
N GLY A 60 11.77 -0.72 11.98
CA GLY A 60 11.28 -0.54 10.63
C GLY A 60 10.88 -1.85 9.94
N ASP A 61 11.57 -2.94 10.19
CA ASP A 61 11.21 -4.24 9.62
C ASP A 61 9.87 -4.72 10.18
N ASN A 62 9.60 -4.50 11.44
CA ASN A 62 8.33 -4.88 12.05
C ASN A 62 7.17 -4.08 11.44
N CYS A 63 7.33 -2.79 11.23
CA CYS A 63 6.28 -2.00 10.61
C CYS A 63 6.13 -2.31 9.12
N ASN A 64 7.22 -2.49 8.39
CA ASN A 64 7.20 -2.72 6.94
C ASN A 64 6.70 -4.12 6.57
N PHE A 65 7.04 -5.13 7.36
CA PHE A 65 6.77 -6.52 7.00
C PHE A 65 5.59 -7.14 7.75
N TYR A 66 5.32 -6.68 8.97
CA TYR A 66 4.30 -7.28 9.82
C TYR A 66 3.18 -6.34 10.22
N GLY A 67 3.27 -5.08 9.83
CA GLY A 67 2.22 -4.11 10.09
C GLY A 67 2.14 -3.63 11.54
N ILE A 68 3.18 -3.86 12.31
CA ILE A 68 3.26 -3.31 13.67
C ILE A 68 3.24 -1.77 13.57
N ASN A 69 2.56 -1.10 14.45
CA ASN A 69 2.41 0.36 14.45
C ASN A 69 1.46 0.93 13.38
N SER A 70 0.83 0.11 12.56
CA SER A 70 -0.16 0.60 11.59
C SER A 70 -1.46 1.06 12.28
N ILE A 71 -2.26 1.86 11.57
CA ILE A 71 -3.55 2.32 12.09
C ILE A 71 -4.49 1.14 12.30
N LEU A 72 -4.68 0.32 11.26
CA LEU A 72 -5.49 -0.90 11.33
C LEU A 72 -4.70 -2.08 10.79
N LEU A 73 -4.50 -3.10 11.63
CA LEU A 73 -3.82 -4.34 11.28
C LEU A 73 -4.79 -5.52 11.38
N SER A 74 -4.84 -6.33 10.32
CA SER A 74 -5.50 -7.64 10.34
C SER A 74 -4.45 -8.72 10.11
N ALA A 75 -4.22 -9.57 11.10
CA ALA A 75 -3.15 -10.55 11.11
C ALA A 75 -3.67 -11.96 11.33
N GLY A 76 -3.29 -12.86 10.43
CA GLY A 76 -3.57 -14.28 10.57
C GLY A 76 -4.75 -14.76 9.75
N LYS A 77 -4.71 -16.06 9.43
CA LYS A 77 -5.77 -16.72 8.66
C LYS A 77 -7.12 -16.54 9.37
N ASN A 78 -8.14 -16.21 8.59
CA ASN A 78 -9.52 -15.96 9.05
C ASN A 78 -9.68 -14.70 9.92
N SER A 79 -8.64 -13.91 10.13
CA SER A 79 -8.79 -12.56 10.71
C SER A 79 -9.33 -11.64 9.63
N LYS A 80 -10.39 -10.88 9.96
CA LYS A 80 -11.09 -10.03 9.00
C LYS A 80 -11.47 -8.71 9.64
N ALA A 81 -11.18 -7.62 8.94
CA ALA A 81 -11.68 -6.30 9.29
C ALA A 81 -12.59 -5.78 8.18
N TYR A 82 -13.70 -5.21 8.57
CA TYR A 82 -14.62 -4.47 7.69
C TYR A 82 -14.65 -3.04 8.19
N ILE A 83 -14.29 -2.08 7.34
CA ILE A 83 -14.29 -0.67 7.74
C ILE A 83 -14.98 0.16 6.67
N SER A 84 -15.94 0.98 7.08
CA SER A 84 -16.68 1.83 6.15
C SER A 84 -17.00 3.21 6.75
N GLY A 85 -17.06 4.22 5.89
CA GLY A 85 -17.43 5.58 6.26
C GLY A 85 -16.47 6.22 7.27
N SER A 86 -15.23 5.77 7.32
CA SER A 86 -14.30 6.10 8.40
C SER A 86 -13.13 6.95 7.92
N THR A 87 -12.50 7.65 8.86
CA THR A 87 -11.27 8.40 8.65
C THR A 87 -10.13 7.77 9.45
N LEU A 88 -9.00 7.59 8.78
CA LEU A 88 -7.79 7.05 9.38
C LEU A 88 -6.66 8.05 9.17
N SER A 89 -6.02 8.49 10.24
CA SER A 89 -4.91 9.42 10.16
C SER A 89 -3.77 9.04 11.08
N ALA A 90 -2.55 9.28 10.63
CA ALA A 90 -1.34 9.05 11.40
C ALA A 90 -0.32 10.15 11.14
N ASP A 91 0.39 10.55 12.20
CA ASP A 91 1.47 11.54 12.14
C ASP A 91 2.80 10.97 12.64
N SER A 92 2.95 9.66 12.66
CA SER A 92 4.10 8.98 13.21
C SER A 92 4.79 8.08 12.18
N THR A 93 6.08 7.86 12.38
CA THR A 93 6.91 7.02 11.51
C THR A 93 6.46 5.56 11.59
N GLY A 94 6.39 4.89 10.43
CA GLY A 94 6.03 3.48 10.35
C GLY A 94 4.56 3.22 10.63
N SER A 95 3.68 4.20 10.41
CA SER A 95 2.24 4.08 10.68
C SER A 95 1.45 3.93 9.39
N ASN A 96 1.47 2.73 8.82
CA ASN A 96 0.67 2.40 7.63
C ASN A 96 -0.82 2.51 7.93
N GLY A 97 -1.62 2.85 6.94
CA GLY A 97 -3.08 3.03 7.11
C GLY A 97 -3.80 1.71 7.36
N LEU A 98 -3.94 0.90 6.32
CA LEU A 98 -4.50 -0.44 6.39
C LEU A 98 -3.39 -1.45 6.11
N PHE A 99 -3.26 -2.45 6.96
CA PHE A 99 -2.24 -3.47 6.79
C PHE A 99 -2.81 -4.86 7.05
N ALA A 100 -2.71 -5.73 6.04
CA ALA A 100 -3.10 -7.14 6.18
C ALA A 100 -1.86 -8.02 6.05
N THR A 101 -1.67 -8.94 6.98
CA THR A 101 -0.51 -9.84 6.98
C THR A 101 -0.90 -11.26 7.38
N ASP A 102 -0.05 -12.22 7.04
CA ASP A 102 -0.25 -13.63 7.42
C ASP A 102 -1.65 -14.14 7.08
N ASN A 103 -2.06 -13.90 5.83
CA ASN A 103 -3.37 -14.27 5.29
C ASN A 103 -4.57 -13.55 5.94
N GLY A 104 -4.35 -12.49 6.70
CA GLY A 104 -5.40 -11.62 7.19
C GLY A 104 -6.07 -10.85 6.06
N LYS A 105 -7.28 -10.34 6.28
CA LYS A 105 -8.05 -9.62 5.27
C LYS A 105 -8.63 -8.35 5.82
N ILE A 106 -8.72 -7.32 4.95
CA ILE A 106 -9.41 -6.07 5.22
C ILE A 106 -10.30 -5.73 4.03
N TYR A 107 -11.55 -5.42 4.32
CA TYR A 107 -12.52 -4.92 3.34
C TYR A 107 -12.87 -3.48 3.75
N ALA A 108 -12.52 -2.52 2.89
CA ALA A 108 -12.68 -1.09 3.18
C ALA A 108 -13.57 -0.43 2.12
N ASN A 109 -14.52 0.39 2.56
CA ASN A 109 -15.44 1.06 1.65
C ASN A 109 -15.74 2.48 2.12
N THR A 110 -15.45 3.47 1.27
CA THR A 110 -15.73 4.87 1.56
C THR A 110 -14.97 5.36 2.80
N ASP A 111 -13.66 5.15 2.79
CA ASP A 111 -12.78 5.57 3.87
C ASP A 111 -11.71 6.54 3.36
N SER A 112 -11.24 7.41 4.25
CA SER A 112 -10.12 8.31 4.00
C SER A 112 -8.92 7.89 4.83
N ILE A 113 -7.74 7.87 4.20
CA ILE A 113 -6.48 7.58 4.87
C ILE A 113 -5.53 8.75 4.62
N ASN A 114 -4.95 9.29 5.68
CA ASN A 114 -3.96 10.37 5.60
C ASN A 114 -2.79 10.05 6.51
N THR A 115 -1.59 9.95 5.93
CA THR A 115 -0.35 9.76 6.68
C THR A 115 0.60 10.93 6.40
N THR A 116 1.28 11.41 7.42
CA THR A 116 2.14 12.61 7.32
C THR A 116 3.59 12.37 7.70
N SER A 117 3.99 11.14 7.97
CA SER A 117 5.37 10.78 8.30
C SER A 117 5.89 9.69 7.36
N ASP A 118 7.18 9.39 7.44
CA ASP A 118 7.81 8.43 6.55
C ASP A 118 7.45 6.97 6.87
N ASN A 119 7.71 6.06 5.93
CA ASN A 119 7.40 4.63 6.05
C ASN A 119 5.94 4.36 6.44
N SER A 120 5.02 5.19 5.93
CA SER A 120 3.61 5.16 6.31
C SER A 120 2.74 5.08 5.05
N ARG A 121 2.64 3.87 4.47
CA ARG A 121 1.88 3.60 3.25
C ARG A 121 0.39 3.72 3.53
N GLY A 122 -0.38 4.02 2.51
CA GLY A 122 -1.84 4.05 2.66
C GLY A 122 -2.41 2.67 2.93
N ILE A 123 -2.17 1.75 2.01
CA ILE A 123 -2.59 0.35 2.10
C ILE A 123 -1.37 -0.53 1.86
N ASP A 124 -1.20 -1.57 2.68
CA ASP A 124 -0.12 -2.55 2.52
C ASP A 124 -0.61 -3.97 2.82
N ALA A 125 -0.02 -4.94 2.16
CA ALA A 125 -0.29 -6.35 2.39
C ALA A 125 0.99 -7.17 2.26
N THR A 126 1.21 -8.07 3.22
CA THR A 126 2.37 -8.94 3.27
C THR A 126 1.97 -10.37 3.62
N TYR A 127 2.83 -11.33 3.31
CA TYR A 127 2.64 -12.75 3.68
C TYR A 127 1.23 -13.27 3.39
N GLY A 128 0.75 -13.02 2.16
CA GLY A 128 -0.55 -13.50 1.71
C GLY A 128 -1.74 -12.70 2.20
N GLY A 129 -1.52 -11.58 2.87
CA GLY A 129 -2.60 -10.67 3.27
C GLY A 129 -3.35 -10.11 2.07
N THR A 130 -4.59 -9.72 2.28
CA THR A 130 -5.47 -9.15 1.25
C THR A 130 -6.18 -7.92 1.75
N VAL A 131 -6.11 -6.83 0.99
CA VAL A 131 -6.90 -5.63 1.24
C VAL A 131 -7.69 -5.29 -0.01
N ILE A 132 -9.01 -5.16 0.14
CA ILE A 132 -9.90 -4.75 -0.93
C ILE A 132 -10.53 -3.43 -0.52
N GLY A 133 -10.24 -2.36 -1.27
CA GLY A 133 -10.74 -1.02 -1.03
C GLY A 133 -11.61 -0.52 -2.17
N ASN A 134 -12.74 0.08 -1.83
CA ASN A 134 -13.64 0.75 -2.78
C ASN A 134 -13.97 2.14 -2.27
N LYS A 135 -13.94 3.13 -3.16
CA LYS A 135 -14.21 4.53 -2.82
C LYS A 135 -13.30 5.04 -1.70
N MET A 136 -12.03 4.74 -1.84
CA MET A 136 -10.98 5.19 -0.93
C MET A 136 -10.43 6.53 -1.37
N THR A 137 -10.11 7.39 -0.40
CA THR A 137 -9.35 8.62 -0.61
C THR A 137 -8.08 8.53 0.21
N ILE A 138 -6.94 8.37 -0.45
CA ILE A 138 -5.68 8.08 0.21
C ILE A 138 -4.67 9.18 -0.10
N SER A 139 -4.05 9.72 0.94
CA SER A 139 -3.00 10.73 0.84
C SER A 139 -1.84 10.38 1.77
N THR A 140 -0.64 10.30 1.21
CA THR A 140 0.61 10.13 1.97
C THR A 140 1.53 11.30 1.65
N GLN A 141 2.33 11.79 2.63
CA GLN A 141 3.09 13.02 2.46
C GLN A 141 4.60 12.83 2.45
N GLU A 142 5.12 11.82 3.11
CA GLU A 142 6.56 11.67 3.33
C GLU A 142 7.17 10.48 2.58
N ASP A 143 8.46 10.26 2.80
CA ASP A 143 9.25 9.30 2.04
C ASP A 143 8.85 7.85 2.32
N HIS A 144 9.08 6.98 1.34
CA HIS A 144 8.79 5.54 1.44
C HIS A 144 7.35 5.24 1.87
N SER A 145 6.42 6.01 1.34
CA SER A 145 5.00 5.96 1.69
C SER A 145 4.13 5.85 0.44
N ALA A 146 4.22 4.73 -0.26
CA ALA A 146 3.36 4.45 -1.41
C ALA A 146 1.88 4.51 -1.01
N ALA A 147 0.99 4.85 -1.93
CA ALA A 147 -0.44 4.83 -1.64
C ALA A 147 -0.96 3.40 -1.51
N LEU A 148 -0.59 2.52 -2.44
CA LEU A 148 -0.93 1.11 -2.44
C LEU A 148 0.37 0.30 -2.53
N ALA A 149 0.55 -0.66 -1.63
CA ALA A 149 1.77 -1.45 -1.59
C ALA A 149 1.50 -2.91 -1.21
N THR A 150 2.40 -3.76 -1.64
CA THR A 150 2.66 -5.07 -1.04
C THR A 150 4.12 -5.12 -0.66
N ASP A 151 4.47 -5.98 0.28
CA ASP A 151 5.84 -6.11 0.73
C ASP A 151 6.19 -7.60 0.93
N ARG A 152 7.08 -7.91 1.86
CA ARG A 152 7.68 -9.24 2.00
C ARG A 152 6.64 -10.36 2.08
N GLY A 153 6.93 -11.48 1.42
CA GLY A 153 6.02 -12.62 1.35
C GLY A 153 4.88 -12.46 0.36
N GLY A 154 4.80 -11.31 -0.32
CA GLY A 154 3.74 -10.99 -1.26
C GLY A 154 2.40 -10.75 -0.60
N GLY A 155 1.49 -10.16 -1.34
CA GLY A 155 0.13 -9.89 -0.87
C GLY A 155 -0.75 -9.48 -2.03
N ASN A 156 -2.01 -9.20 -1.73
CA ASN A 156 -3.01 -8.81 -2.72
C ASN A 156 -3.68 -7.51 -2.28
N VAL A 157 -3.63 -6.51 -3.14
CA VAL A 157 -4.33 -5.23 -2.91
C VAL A 157 -5.18 -4.93 -4.13
N SER A 158 -6.43 -4.59 -3.89
CA SER A 158 -7.35 -4.15 -4.92
C SER A 158 -7.97 -2.81 -4.51
N ALA A 159 -7.94 -1.83 -5.40
CA ALA A 159 -8.58 -0.54 -5.18
C ALA A 159 -9.46 -0.20 -6.38
N THR A 160 -10.71 0.16 -6.11
CA THR A 160 -11.68 0.57 -7.12
C THR A 160 -12.32 1.90 -6.75
N ASN A 161 -12.64 2.71 -7.77
CA ASN A 161 -13.36 3.98 -7.58
C ASN A 161 -12.69 4.90 -6.57
N SER A 162 -11.37 5.03 -6.62
CA SER A 162 -10.58 5.65 -5.57
C SER A 162 -9.69 6.77 -6.09
N THR A 163 -9.22 7.61 -5.15
CA THR A 163 -8.29 8.70 -5.42
C THR A 163 -7.04 8.52 -4.56
N LEU A 164 -5.87 8.61 -5.20
CA LEU A 164 -4.58 8.41 -4.56
C LEU A 164 -3.70 9.65 -4.71
N LYS A 165 -3.02 10.04 -3.63
CA LYS A 165 -2.01 11.10 -3.67
C LYS A 165 -0.79 10.69 -2.86
N THR A 166 0.39 10.85 -3.44
CA THR A 166 1.66 10.71 -2.71
C THR A 166 2.52 11.93 -2.98
N ALA A 167 3.35 12.32 -2.02
CA ALA A 167 4.22 13.49 -2.15
C ALA A 167 5.70 13.18 -1.88
N GLY A 168 6.02 12.10 -1.20
CA GLY A 168 7.37 11.78 -0.79
C GLY A 168 8.23 11.16 -1.88
N SER A 169 9.52 11.15 -1.63
CA SER A 169 10.49 10.38 -2.42
C SER A 169 10.33 8.89 -2.13
N GLY A 170 10.56 8.02 -3.10
CA GLY A 170 10.37 6.59 -2.93
C GLY A 170 8.92 6.22 -2.60
N SER A 171 7.96 7.05 -3.00
CA SER A 171 6.54 6.92 -2.69
C SER A 171 5.71 6.88 -3.98
N PRO A 172 5.83 5.83 -4.81
CA PRO A 172 4.99 5.69 -5.99
C PRO A 172 3.53 5.54 -5.58
N LEU A 173 2.61 5.76 -6.52
CA LEU A 173 1.19 5.50 -6.26
C LEU A 173 0.97 4.01 -5.95
N ILE A 174 1.68 3.14 -6.68
CA ILE A 174 1.53 1.68 -6.58
C ILE A 174 2.92 1.05 -6.53
N TYR A 175 3.18 0.26 -5.48
CA TYR A 175 4.42 -0.49 -5.35
C TYR A 175 4.11 -1.96 -5.09
N SER A 176 4.50 -2.85 -6.01
CA SER A 176 4.13 -4.25 -5.94
C SER A 176 5.32 -5.20 -5.80
N THR A 177 5.28 -6.00 -4.76
CA THR A 177 6.04 -7.25 -4.60
C THR A 177 5.08 -8.45 -4.56
N GLY A 178 3.87 -8.29 -5.08
CA GLY A 178 2.80 -9.27 -5.09
C GLY A 178 1.84 -9.03 -6.25
N ASP A 179 0.60 -8.77 -5.92
CA ASP A 179 -0.47 -8.54 -6.89
C ASP A 179 -1.29 -7.32 -6.49
N ILE A 180 -1.25 -6.27 -7.30
CA ILE A 180 -2.05 -5.06 -7.07
C ILE A 180 -2.88 -4.76 -8.31
N GLU A 181 -4.19 -4.60 -8.12
CA GLU A 181 -5.12 -4.26 -9.17
C GLU A 181 -5.86 -2.98 -8.85
N VAL A 182 -6.00 -2.10 -9.83
CA VAL A 182 -6.79 -0.87 -9.70
C VAL A 182 -7.76 -0.73 -10.86
N ASP A 183 -8.96 -0.24 -10.56
CA ASP A 183 -9.99 0.02 -11.56
C ASP A 183 -10.71 1.31 -11.19
N ASN A 184 -10.82 2.22 -12.15
CA ASN A 184 -11.41 3.54 -11.95
C ASN A 184 -10.75 4.30 -10.80
N VAL A 185 -9.42 4.43 -10.90
CA VAL A 185 -8.60 5.13 -9.92
C VAL A 185 -7.95 6.34 -10.56
N THR A 186 -7.99 7.48 -9.87
CA THR A 186 -7.26 8.69 -10.24
C THR A 186 -6.16 8.91 -9.22
N GLY A 187 -4.95 9.18 -9.66
CA GLY A 187 -3.83 9.35 -8.74
C GLY A 187 -2.80 10.34 -9.22
N THR A 188 -2.13 11.00 -8.27
CA THR A 188 -1.01 11.91 -8.53
C THR A 188 0.10 11.68 -7.53
N ALA A 189 1.29 11.38 -8.03
CA ALA A 189 2.53 11.35 -7.27
C ALA A 189 3.36 12.57 -7.61
N THR A 190 3.66 13.41 -6.61
CA THR A 190 4.43 14.63 -6.86
C THR A 190 5.93 14.45 -6.68
N GLY A 191 6.36 13.43 -5.96
CA GLY A 191 7.78 13.20 -5.64
C GLY A 191 8.33 11.83 -6.08
N SER A 192 7.57 11.03 -6.81
CA SER A 192 7.98 9.66 -7.17
C SER A 192 7.30 9.21 -8.46
N GLN A 193 7.51 7.95 -8.83
CA GLN A 193 6.93 7.33 -10.02
C GLN A 193 5.41 7.08 -9.87
N ILE A 194 4.79 6.74 -11.00
CA ILE A 194 3.45 6.19 -11.01
C ILE A 194 3.45 4.83 -10.29
N ALA A 195 4.40 3.97 -10.65
CA ALA A 195 4.41 2.60 -10.17
C ALA A 195 5.81 2.00 -10.14
N GLY A 196 5.99 1.00 -9.29
CA GLY A 196 7.16 0.15 -9.26
C GLY A 196 6.77 -1.30 -9.01
N ILE A 197 7.46 -2.21 -9.70
CA ILE A 197 7.33 -3.65 -9.48
C ILE A 197 8.70 -4.19 -9.13
N GLU A 198 8.81 -4.85 -7.99
CA GLU A 198 10.01 -5.55 -7.59
C GLU A 198 9.78 -7.06 -7.69
N GLY A 199 10.70 -7.74 -8.38
CA GLY A 199 10.60 -9.16 -8.61
C GLY A 199 9.57 -9.55 -9.67
N LEU A 200 9.25 -10.84 -9.75
CA LEU A 200 8.34 -11.39 -10.76
C LEU A 200 6.88 -11.28 -10.27
N ASN A 201 6.43 -10.05 -10.13
CA ASN A 201 5.15 -9.70 -9.52
C ASN A 201 4.32 -8.82 -10.47
N ARG A 202 3.14 -8.37 -10.05
CA ARG A 202 2.15 -7.79 -10.96
C ARG A 202 1.56 -6.47 -10.49
N ILE A 203 1.28 -5.60 -11.47
CA ILE A 203 0.34 -4.48 -11.37
C ILE A 203 -0.61 -4.55 -12.57
N LEU A 204 -1.91 -4.56 -12.31
CA LEU A 204 -2.95 -4.51 -13.32
C LEU A 204 -3.79 -3.24 -13.14
N ILE A 205 -3.91 -2.43 -14.21
CA ILE A 205 -4.55 -1.11 -14.17
C ILE A 205 -5.66 -1.08 -15.21
N TYR A 206 -6.86 -0.69 -14.79
CA TYR A 206 -8.03 -0.58 -15.65
C TYR A 206 -8.72 0.77 -15.44
N ASN A 207 -9.14 1.42 -16.54
CA ASN A 207 -9.99 2.61 -16.51
C ASN A 207 -9.47 3.70 -15.56
N SER A 208 -8.16 3.93 -15.54
CA SER A 208 -7.53 4.79 -14.54
C SER A 208 -6.74 5.92 -15.17
N TYR A 209 -6.58 7.00 -14.40
CA TYR A 209 -5.79 8.17 -14.76
C TYR A 209 -4.73 8.38 -13.69
N LEU A 210 -3.47 8.05 -14.00
CA LEU A 210 -2.38 8.10 -13.04
C LEU A 210 -1.27 9.03 -13.54
N THR A 211 -0.87 9.97 -12.69
CA THR A 211 0.08 11.01 -13.01
C THR A 211 1.26 10.99 -12.05
N SER A 212 2.47 11.11 -12.58
CA SER A 212 3.67 11.46 -11.82
C SER A 212 4.14 12.85 -12.24
N GLU A 213 4.31 13.74 -11.28
CA GLU A 213 4.87 15.06 -11.49
C GLU A 213 6.38 15.11 -11.22
N ASN A 214 6.98 13.98 -10.88
CA ASN A 214 8.41 13.87 -10.66
C ASN A 214 9.17 14.05 -11.97
N LYS A 215 10.20 14.90 -11.96
CA LYS A 215 11.00 15.23 -13.15
C LYS A 215 12.37 14.58 -13.18
N LYS A 216 12.78 13.98 -12.07
CA LYS A 216 14.13 13.46 -11.85
C LYS A 216 14.07 12.00 -11.40
N THR A 217 15.24 11.43 -11.20
CA THR A 217 15.36 10.15 -10.49
C THR A 217 14.85 10.29 -9.06
N THR A 218 14.29 9.23 -8.54
CA THR A 218 13.87 9.11 -7.15
C THR A 218 14.62 7.96 -6.50
N GLY A 219 14.93 8.11 -5.22
CA GLY A 219 15.73 7.12 -4.50
C GLY A 219 17.10 6.93 -5.15
N SER A 220 17.48 5.68 -5.38
CA SER A 220 18.76 5.30 -5.99
C SER A 220 18.64 4.94 -7.48
N ASP A 221 17.53 5.25 -8.14
CA ASP A 221 17.34 4.92 -9.54
C ASP A 221 18.35 5.68 -10.42
N PRO A 222 19.10 4.98 -11.30
CA PRO A 222 20.09 5.65 -12.15
C PRO A 222 19.46 6.39 -13.33
N VAL A 223 18.21 6.09 -13.67
CA VAL A 223 17.48 6.65 -14.81
C VAL A 223 16.14 7.16 -14.34
N ALA A 224 15.80 8.40 -14.70
CA ALA A 224 14.46 8.93 -14.44
C ALA A 224 13.42 8.08 -15.18
N ASN A 225 12.33 7.75 -14.53
CA ASN A 225 11.32 6.86 -15.08
C ASN A 225 9.93 7.17 -14.52
N ALA A 226 8.92 6.77 -15.26
CA ALA A 226 7.54 6.84 -14.79
C ALA A 226 7.10 5.54 -14.11
N VAL A 227 7.62 4.42 -14.58
CA VAL A 227 7.37 3.08 -14.04
C VAL A 227 8.70 2.32 -14.01
N ILE A 228 9.02 1.72 -12.88
CA ILE A 228 10.21 0.88 -12.76
C ILE A 228 9.82 -0.58 -12.50
N LEU A 229 10.49 -1.48 -13.24
CA LEU A 229 10.38 -2.92 -13.03
C LEU A 229 11.79 -3.44 -12.77
N TYR A 230 12.04 -4.01 -11.61
CA TYR A 230 13.41 -4.35 -11.21
C TYR A 230 13.44 -5.54 -10.25
N GLN A 231 14.62 -6.08 -10.09
CA GLN A 231 14.92 -7.05 -9.03
C GLN A 231 16.06 -6.47 -8.19
N SER A 232 15.78 -6.28 -6.91
CA SER A 232 16.82 -5.85 -5.96
C SER A 232 17.48 -7.07 -5.30
N THR A 233 18.52 -6.80 -4.53
CA THR A 233 19.18 -7.81 -3.71
C THR A 233 18.71 -7.78 -2.25
N SER A 234 17.73 -6.94 -1.93
CA SER A 234 17.25 -6.74 -0.55
C SER A 234 16.42 -7.91 -0.02
N GLY A 235 15.84 -8.73 -0.91
CA GLY A 235 14.97 -9.83 -0.52
C GLY A 235 13.53 -9.42 -0.23
N ASP A 236 13.14 -8.17 -0.48
CA ASP A 236 11.76 -7.70 -0.26
C ASP A 236 10.78 -8.40 -1.18
N ALA A 237 11.21 -8.76 -2.39
CA ALA A 237 10.44 -9.57 -3.33
C ALA A 237 10.91 -11.02 -3.30
N ASP A 238 10.77 -11.66 -2.16
CA ASP A 238 11.20 -13.05 -1.93
C ASP A 238 10.21 -14.08 -2.50
N THR A 239 9.06 -13.65 -2.99
CA THR A 239 8.05 -14.48 -3.64
C THR A 239 7.80 -13.99 -5.05
N SER A 240 7.20 -14.85 -5.87
CA SER A 240 6.83 -14.53 -7.24
C SER A 240 5.37 -14.84 -7.49
N THR A 241 4.67 -13.90 -8.11
CA THR A 241 3.27 -14.05 -8.52
C THR A 241 3.17 -14.63 -9.93
N ASP A 242 4.20 -14.40 -10.75
CA ASP A 242 4.20 -14.75 -12.16
C ASP A 242 5.58 -15.25 -12.61
N LYS A 243 5.73 -15.57 -13.89
CA LYS A 243 7.00 -15.98 -14.50
C LYS A 243 7.85 -14.80 -14.97
N SER A 244 7.27 -13.60 -14.95
CA SER A 244 7.93 -12.34 -15.27
C SER A 244 7.27 -11.25 -14.45
N ALA A 245 7.92 -10.09 -14.33
CA ALA A 245 7.23 -8.91 -13.85
C ALA A 245 6.18 -8.50 -14.89
N VAL A 246 4.96 -8.26 -14.46
CA VAL A 246 3.86 -7.90 -15.37
C VAL A 246 3.28 -6.55 -14.98
N PHE A 247 3.35 -5.61 -15.92
CA PHE A 247 2.62 -4.35 -15.84
C PHE A 247 1.62 -4.32 -16.97
N GLN A 248 0.34 -4.22 -16.64
CA GLN A 248 -0.71 -4.13 -17.65
C GLN A 248 -1.60 -2.93 -17.37
N ALA A 249 -1.88 -2.14 -18.41
CA ALA A 249 -2.83 -1.04 -18.34
C ALA A 249 -3.80 -1.11 -19.52
N VAL A 250 -5.09 -1.04 -19.21
CA VAL A 250 -6.19 -1.11 -20.17
C VAL A 250 -7.11 0.10 -19.98
N ASP A 251 -7.50 0.75 -21.07
CA ASP A 251 -8.41 1.89 -21.08
C ASP A 251 -7.98 2.99 -20.08
N SER A 252 -6.68 3.27 -20.04
CA SER A 252 -6.10 4.13 -19.02
C SER A 252 -5.27 5.25 -19.62
N ASN A 253 -4.90 6.20 -18.76
CA ASN A 253 -4.07 7.35 -19.10
C ASN A 253 -2.94 7.43 -18.08
N LEU A 254 -1.71 7.34 -18.55
CA LEU A 254 -0.52 7.43 -17.71
C LEU A 254 0.27 8.65 -18.12
N LYS A 255 0.48 9.57 -17.19
CA LYS A 255 1.16 10.84 -17.46
C LYS A 255 2.39 10.99 -16.59
N SER A 256 3.50 11.42 -17.20
CA SER A 256 4.76 11.65 -16.48
C SER A 256 5.36 13.00 -16.89
N SER A 257 5.93 13.70 -15.92
CA SER A 257 6.65 14.95 -16.10
C SER A 257 8.15 14.78 -16.28
N ILE A 258 8.66 13.56 -16.45
CA ILE A 258 10.09 13.34 -16.69
C ILE A 258 10.52 14.01 -18.00
N THR A 259 11.68 14.66 -17.98
CA THR A 259 12.22 15.39 -19.17
C THR A 259 13.29 14.58 -19.89
N SER A 260 13.77 13.52 -19.29
CA SER A 260 14.75 12.58 -19.84
C SER A 260 14.58 11.23 -19.19
N GLY A 261 15.17 10.20 -19.73
CA GLY A 261 15.08 8.84 -19.19
C GLY A 261 14.06 7.99 -19.93
N ALA A 262 13.35 7.16 -19.21
CA ALA A 262 12.44 6.17 -19.78
C ALA A 262 11.06 6.23 -19.13
N PHE A 263 10.00 6.07 -19.91
CA PHE A 263 8.68 5.89 -19.31
C PHE A 263 8.64 4.58 -18.51
N PHE A 264 9.07 3.48 -19.13
CA PHE A 264 9.26 2.19 -18.46
C PHE A 264 10.76 1.88 -18.38
N TYR A 265 11.29 1.77 -17.16
CA TYR A 265 12.66 1.37 -16.92
C TYR A 265 12.70 -0.04 -16.34
N VAL A 266 13.33 -0.94 -17.08
CA VAL A 266 13.39 -2.37 -16.70
C VAL A 266 14.84 -2.72 -16.45
N THR A 267 15.15 -3.25 -15.28
CA THR A 267 16.51 -3.61 -14.92
C THR A 267 16.55 -4.88 -14.08
N ASN A 268 17.45 -5.78 -14.42
CA ASN A 268 17.74 -7.01 -13.68
C ASN A 268 16.50 -7.91 -13.45
N THR A 269 15.58 -7.94 -14.40
CA THR A 269 14.38 -8.77 -14.30
C THR A 269 13.84 -9.10 -15.70
N SER A 270 13.07 -10.18 -15.80
CA SER A 270 12.21 -10.43 -16.95
C SER A 270 10.91 -9.69 -16.78
N SER A 271 10.42 -9.04 -17.83
CA SER A 271 9.19 -8.27 -17.73
C SER A 271 8.34 -8.35 -19.00
N ASN A 272 7.04 -8.18 -18.80
CA ASN A 272 6.08 -7.96 -19.85
C ASN A 272 5.27 -6.71 -19.52
N VAL A 273 5.21 -5.80 -20.48
CA VAL A 273 4.40 -4.58 -20.39
C VAL A 273 3.31 -4.68 -21.46
N TYR A 274 2.06 -4.70 -21.02
CA TYR A 274 0.89 -4.76 -21.87
C TYR A 274 0.11 -3.46 -21.77
N LEU A 275 -0.12 -2.82 -22.91
CA LEU A 275 -0.88 -1.57 -22.98
C LEU A 275 -1.97 -1.76 -24.03
N GLU A 276 -3.23 -1.58 -23.62
CA GLU A 276 -4.38 -1.65 -24.52
C GLU A 276 -5.24 -0.40 -24.33
N ASP A 277 -5.53 0.31 -25.42
CA ASP A 277 -6.33 1.54 -25.37
C ASP A 277 -5.88 2.50 -24.28
N THR A 278 -4.57 2.65 -24.14
CA THR A 278 -3.94 3.39 -23.07
C THR A 278 -3.00 4.44 -23.63
N LYS A 279 -3.11 5.67 -23.13
CA LYS A 279 -2.24 6.77 -23.49
C LYS A 279 -1.08 6.89 -22.55
N LEU A 280 0.11 7.07 -23.10
CA LEU A 280 1.33 7.43 -22.36
C LEU A 280 1.65 8.88 -22.73
N ASN A 281 1.56 9.79 -21.77
CA ASN A 281 1.81 11.20 -21.98
C ASN A 281 3.06 11.65 -21.25
N TYR A 282 3.94 12.33 -21.96
CA TYR A 282 4.99 13.16 -21.38
C TYR A 282 4.49 14.59 -21.28
N ASP A 283 4.83 15.24 -20.21
CA ASP A 283 4.39 16.62 -20.03
C ASP A 283 5.55 17.56 -19.86
#